data_605d6f12282dd48984e29e142063dacf
#
_entry.id   605d6f12282dd48984e29e142063dacf
#
_cell.length_a   1.000
_cell.length_b   1.000
_cell.length_c   1.000
_cell.angle_alpha   90.00
_cell.angle_beta   90.00
_cell.angle_gamma   90.00
#
_symmetry.space_group_name_H-M   'P 1'
#
loop_
_entity.id
_entity.type
_entity.pdbx_description
1 polymer ?
#
loop_
_entity_poly.entity_id
_entity_poly.type
_entity_poly.pdbx_seq_one_letter_code
_entity_poly.pdbx_strand_id
1 'polypeptide(L)'
;MGAHESMEHAEHAEHASGSNKKIALLIAVIALFLAFSETLGKGAQTDSISKNVEASNLWAFFQAKSIRRTVVEATSDQARLSLGVMGDDAAKAALEKQIENWKKTAARYRSEPETGEGSEQLAARAKQAEIARDLSMARYHHYEVASAAFQ
;
A
#
# COMPACT_ATOMS: atom_id res chain seq x y z
N MET A 1 55.68 50.86 2.14
CA MET A 1 54.80 49.67 2.34
C MET A 1 55.67 48.61 2.99
N GLY A 2 55.43 48.39 4.28
CA GLY A 2 56.32 47.57 5.08
C GLY A 2 55.86 46.12 5.10
N ALA A 3 56.79 45.19 5.26
CA ALA A 3 56.50 43.72 5.39
C ALA A 3 55.52 43.39 6.50
N HIS A 4 55.26 44.30 7.43
CA HIS A 4 54.32 44.19 8.52
C HIS A 4 52.88 44.31 8.03
N GLU A 5 52.57 45.24 7.11
CA GLU A 5 51.24 45.41 6.51
C GLU A 5 50.82 44.22 5.65
N SER A 6 51.75 43.59 4.94
CA SER A 6 51.48 42.41 4.13
C SER A 6 51.25 41.16 4.99
N MET A 7 51.82 41.05 6.19
CA MET A 7 51.53 39.96 7.15
C MET A 7 50.17 40.14 7.79
N GLU A 8 49.75 41.34 8.19
CA GLU A 8 48.41 41.59 8.74
C GLU A 8 47.29 41.26 7.72
N HIS A 9 47.49 41.63 6.45
CA HIS A 9 46.55 41.29 5.39
C HIS A 9 46.47 39.77 5.12
N ALA A 10 47.58 39.05 5.27
CA ALA A 10 47.60 37.59 5.14
C ALA A 10 46.90 36.90 6.32
N GLU A 11 47.13 37.37 7.57
CA GLU A 11 46.40 36.83 8.75
C GLU A 11 44.88 37.11 8.68
N HIS A 12 44.47 38.31 8.25
CA HIS A 12 43.06 38.63 8.04
C HIS A 12 42.43 37.77 6.94
N ALA A 13 43.15 37.46 5.87
CA ALA A 13 42.67 36.57 4.80
C ALA A 13 42.59 35.11 5.28
N GLU A 14 43.50 34.64 6.14
CA GLU A 14 43.41 33.29 6.74
C GLU A 14 42.25 33.15 7.71
N HIS A 15 41.99 34.16 8.55
CA HIS A 15 40.84 34.14 9.48
C HIS A 15 39.51 34.25 8.74
N ALA A 16 39.37 35.06 7.71
CA ALA A 16 38.20 35.12 6.84
C ALA A 16 37.98 33.80 6.08
N SER A 17 39.05 33.18 5.59
CA SER A 17 39.03 31.88 4.92
C SER A 17 38.60 30.75 5.88
N GLY A 18 39.05 30.79 7.16
CA GLY A 18 38.71 29.79 8.16
C GLY A 18 37.23 29.83 8.59
N SER A 19 36.65 31.03 8.75
CA SER A 19 35.24 31.22 9.05
C SER A 19 34.35 30.78 7.89
N ASN A 20 34.70 31.12 6.67
CA ASN A 20 33.98 30.74 5.47
C ASN A 20 34.00 29.24 5.25
N LYS A 21 35.09 28.53 5.56
CA LYS A 21 35.17 27.05 5.49
C LYS A 21 34.22 26.36 6.47
N LYS A 22 34.08 26.90 7.69
CA LYS A 22 33.13 26.34 8.71
C LYS A 22 31.69 26.54 8.28
N ILE A 23 31.36 27.71 7.73
CA ILE A 23 30.02 27.99 7.20
C ILE A 23 29.72 27.09 6.00
N ALA A 24 30.66 26.96 5.07
CA ALA A 24 30.49 26.06 3.91
C ALA A 24 30.32 24.61 4.33
N LEU A 25 31.06 24.14 5.34
CA LEU A 25 30.89 22.78 5.89
C LEU A 25 29.51 22.62 6.52
N LEU A 26 29.02 23.60 7.30
CA LEU A 26 27.69 23.56 7.91
C LEU A 26 26.61 23.47 6.83
N ILE A 27 26.69 24.31 5.79
CA ILE A 27 25.76 24.28 4.67
C ILE A 27 25.76 22.90 3.98
N ALA A 28 26.95 22.33 3.75
CA ALA A 28 27.10 21.02 3.12
C ALA A 28 26.45 19.90 3.98
N VAL A 29 26.59 19.96 5.30
CA VAL A 29 25.96 18.99 6.22
C VAL A 29 24.44 19.13 6.19
N ILE A 30 23.92 20.36 6.24
CA ILE A 30 22.47 20.61 6.16
C ILE A 30 21.92 20.12 4.81
N ALA A 31 22.60 20.44 3.71
CA ALA A 31 22.20 19.98 2.38
C ALA A 31 22.19 18.44 2.26
N LEU A 32 23.14 17.77 2.93
CA LEU A 32 23.19 16.31 2.99
C LEU A 32 21.96 15.75 3.72
N PHE A 33 21.62 16.28 4.90
CA PHE A 33 20.43 15.85 5.64
C PHE A 33 19.13 16.12 4.86
N LEU A 34 19.04 17.26 4.18
CA LEU A 34 17.92 17.58 3.31
C LEU A 34 17.78 16.55 2.19
N ALA A 35 18.87 16.23 1.49
CA ALA A 35 18.87 15.24 0.41
C ALA A 35 18.46 13.85 0.90
N PHE A 36 18.91 13.42 2.09
CA PHE A 36 18.47 12.18 2.70
C PHE A 36 16.97 12.18 3.04
N SER A 37 16.48 13.25 3.69
CA SER A 37 15.07 13.38 4.04
C SER A 37 14.18 13.32 2.81
N GLU A 38 14.53 14.03 1.74
CA GLU A 38 13.78 14.00 0.48
C GLU A 38 13.80 12.62 -0.18
N THR A 39 14.96 11.95 -0.21
CA THR A 39 15.09 10.63 -0.82
C THR A 39 14.25 9.59 -0.07
N LEU A 40 14.33 9.58 1.26
CA LEU A 40 13.55 8.68 2.11
C LEU A 40 12.05 9.00 2.04
N GLY A 41 11.70 10.28 1.97
CA GLY A 41 10.31 10.73 1.77
C GLY A 41 9.73 10.22 0.45
N LYS A 42 10.43 10.38 -0.66
CA LYS A 42 10.02 9.86 -1.98
C LYS A 42 9.84 8.34 -1.97
N GLY A 43 10.75 7.61 -1.29
CA GLY A 43 10.62 6.16 -1.10
C GLY A 43 9.34 5.80 -0.36
N ALA A 44 9.07 6.44 0.78
CA ALA A 44 7.87 6.21 1.58
C ALA A 44 6.58 6.57 0.82
N GLN A 45 6.59 7.65 0.04
CA GLN A 45 5.48 8.03 -0.82
C GLN A 45 5.20 6.98 -1.89
N THR A 46 6.24 6.49 -2.56
CA THR A 46 6.11 5.44 -3.58
C THR A 46 5.55 4.15 -2.98
N ASP A 47 6.03 3.74 -1.81
CA ASP A 47 5.51 2.58 -1.08
C ASP A 47 4.04 2.76 -0.72
N SER A 48 3.63 3.94 -0.25
CA SER A 48 2.23 4.24 0.07
C SER A 48 1.34 4.11 -1.17
N ILE A 49 1.75 4.66 -2.31
CA ILE A 49 1.02 4.56 -3.57
C ILE A 49 0.91 3.09 -4.01
N SER A 50 1.99 2.33 -3.96
CA SER A 50 2.03 0.90 -4.30
C SER A 50 1.05 0.10 -3.44
N LYS A 51 1.04 0.33 -2.12
CA LYS A 51 0.14 -0.33 -1.18
C LYS A 51 -1.32 0.08 -1.37
N ASN A 52 -1.58 1.31 -1.77
CA ASN A 52 -2.92 1.77 -2.11
C ASN A 52 -3.47 1.06 -3.36
N VAL A 53 -2.63 0.89 -4.40
CA VAL A 53 -3.00 0.14 -5.60
C VAL A 53 -3.26 -1.33 -5.26
N GLU A 54 -2.40 -1.95 -4.44
CA GLU A 54 -2.59 -3.33 -3.96
C GLU A 54 -3.92 -3.49 -3.22
N ALA A 55 -4.23 -2.61 -2.27
CA ALA A 55 -5.49 -2.62 -1.53
C ALA A 55 -6.70 -2.49 -2.45
N SER A 56 -6.66 -1.53 -3.39
CA SER A 56 -7.73 -1.31 -4.37
C SER A 56 -7.98 -2.54 -5.25
N ASN A 57 -6.94 -3.19 -5.72
CA ASN A 57 -7.04 -4.41 -6.52
C ASN A 57 -7.64 -5.57 -5.71
N LEU A 58 -7.22 -5.72 -4.45
CA LEU A 58 -7.76 -6.76 -3.56
C LEU A 58 -9.23 -6.53 -3.24
N TRP A 59 -9.65 -5.28 -3.02
CA TRP A 59 -11.06 -4.93 -2.84
C TRP A 59 -11.89 -5.18 -4.11
N ALA A 60 -11.38 -4.86 -5.29
CA ALA A 60 -12.04 -5.16 -6.55
C ALA A 60 -12.22 -6.68 -6.73
N PHE A 61 -11.20 -7.46 -6.38
CA PHE A 61 -11.29 -8.93 -6.45
C PHE A 61 -12.26 -9.49 -5.42
N PHE A 62 -12.26 -8.97 -4.18
CA PHE A 62 -13.26 -9.27 -3.17
C PHE A 62 -14.67 -9.03 -3.68
N GLN A 63 -14.93 -7.88 -4.29
CA GLN A 63 -16.24 -7.55 -4.86
C GLN A 63 -16.65 -8.55 -5.95
N ALA A 64 -15.73 -8.86 -6.87
CA ALA A 64 -15.99 -9.83 -7.93
C ALA A 64 -16.34 -11.23 -7.39
N LYS A 65 -15.61 -11.72 -6.38
CA LYS A 65 -15.90 -13.01 -5.70
C LYS A 65 -17.24 -12.97 -4.96
N SER A 66 -17.53 -11.85 -4.29
CA SER A 66 -18.80 -11.67 -3.56
C SER A 66 -20.01 -11.64 -4.50
N ILE A 67 -19.91 -10.94 -5.62
CA ILE A 67 -20.95 -10.93 -6.66
C ILE A 67 -21.17 -12.35 -7.21
N ARG A 68 -20.10 -13.06 -7.59
CA ARG A 68 -20.20 -14.43 -8.08
C ARG A 68 -20.85 -15.36 -7.05
N ARG A 69 -20.49 -15.22 -5.78
CA ARG A 69 -21.14 -15.97 -4.69
C ARG A 69 -22.64 -15.69 -4.64
N THR A 70 -23.04 -14.44 -4.62
CA THR A 70 -24.46 -14.04 -4.58
C THR A 70 -25.24 -14.57 -5.77
N VAL A 71 -24.66 -14.55 -6.97
CA VAL A 71 -25.31 -15.12 -8.19
C VAL A 71 -25.50 -16.62 -8.03
N VAL A 72 -24.50 -17.35 -7.58
CA VAL A 72 -24.60 -18.82 -7.38
C VAL A 72 -25.60 -19.16 -6.29
N GLU A 73 -25.62 -18.42 -5.18
CA GLU A 73 -26.61 -18.59 -4.10
C GLU A 73 -28.04 -18.35 -4.60
N ALA A 74 -28.27 -17.22 -5.30
CA ALA A 74 -29.57 -16.90 -5.87
C ALA A 74 -30.05 -17.95 -6.89
N THR A 75 -29.13 -18.42 -7.75
CA THR A 75 -29.43 -19.51 -8.71
C THR A 75 -29.80 -20.81 -7.98
N SER A 76 -29.07 -21.16 -6.91
CA SER A 76 -29.34 -22.32 -6.08
C SER A 76 -30.74 -22.24 -5.40
N ASP A 77 -31.08 -21.04 -4.89
CA ASP A 77 -32.38 -20.83 -4.23
C ASP A 77 -33.53 -20.89 -5.24
N GLN A 78 -33.36 -20.30 -6.43
CA GLN A 78 -34.34 -20.41 -7.53
C GLN A 78 -34.56 -21.88 -7.95
N ALA A 79 -33.48 -22.65 -8.08
CA ALA A 79 -33.55 -24.05 -8.41
C ALA A 79 -34.29 -24.89 -7.34
N ARG A 80 -34.11 -24.55 -6.05
CA ARG A 80 -34.86 -25.19 -4.96
C ARG A 80 -36.36 -24.98 -5.05
N LEU A 81 -36.80 -23.78 -5.43
CA LEU A 81 -38.24 -23.55 -5.65
C LEU A 81 -38.79 -24.41 -6.76
N SER A 82 -38.01 -24.63 -7.83
CA SER A 82 -38.39 -25.49 -8.95
C SER A 82 -38.54 -26.97 -8.56
N LEU A 83 -37.76 -27.48 -7.60
CA LEU A 83 -37.87 -28.85 -7.10
C LEU A 83 -39.30 -29.20 -6.59
N GLY A 84 -39.96 -28.21 -5.96
CA GLY A 84 -41.31 -28.40 -5.39
C GLY A 84 -42.40 -28.67 -6.42
N VAL A 85 -42.18 -28.32 -7.68
CA VAL A 85 -43.18 -28.45 -8.77
C VAL A 85 -42.80 -29.50 -9.82
N MET A 86 -41.63 -30.14 -9.71
CA MET A 86 -41.17 -31.17 -10.64
C MET A 86 -41.84 -32.49 -10.36
N GLY A 87 -42.34 -33.17 -11.41
CA GLY A 87 -42.97 -34.49 -11.34
C GLY A 87 -42.02 -35.66 -11.63
N ASP A 88 -40.88 -35.42 -12.26
CA ASP A 88 -39.91 -36.44 -12.67
C ASP A 88 -38.80 -36.61 -11.59
N ASP A 89 -38.74 -37.81 -11.03
CA ASP A 89 -37.79 -38.13 -9.95
C ASP A 89 -36.34 -38.15 -10.43
N ALA A 90 -36.05 -38.53 -11.67
CA ALA A 90 -34.69 -38.48 -12.23
C ALA A 90 -34.22 -37.04 -12.43
N ALA A 91 -35.09 -36.16 -12.93
CA ALA A 91 -34.81 -34.74 -13.07
C ALA A 91 -34.63 -34.05 -11.70
N LYS A 92 -35.42 -34.41 -10.67
CA LYS A 92 -35.24 -33.93 -9.30
C LYS A 92 -33.85 -34.27 -8.76
N ALA A 93 -33.45 -35.55 -8.86
CA ALA A 93 -32.16 -36.02 -8.38
C ALA A 93 -30.98 -35.28 -9.07
N ALA A 94 -31.10 -35.03 -10.39
CA ALA A 94 -30.10 -34.26 -11.12
C ALA A 94 -30.03 -32.82 -10.65
N LEU A 95 -31.16 -32.16 -10.41
CA LEU A 95 -31.22 -30.78 -9.93
C LEU A 95 -30.71 -30.63 -8.48
N GLU A 96 -31.04 -31.58 -7.60
CA GLU A 96 -30.51 -31.64 -6.23
C GLU A 96 -28.98 -31.74 -6.21
N LYS A 97 -28.40 -32.59 -7.06
CA LYS A 97 -26.95 -32.70 -7.23
C LYS A 97 -26.33 -31.38 -7.71
N GLN A 98 -26.98 -30.69 -8.63
CA GLN A 98 -26.52 -29.40 -9.13
C GLN A 98 -26.60 -28.32 -8.05
N ILE A 99 -27.67 -28.27 -7.27
CA ILE A 99 -27.80 -27.36 -6.11
C ILE A 99 -26.68 -27.60 -5.10
N GLU A 100 -26.35 -28.87 -4.81
CA GLU A 100 -25.24 -29.17 -3.91
C GLU A 100 -23.86 -28.69 -4.46
N ASN A 101 -23.65 -28.84 -5.77
CA ASN A 101 -22.44 -28.30 -6.42
C ASN A 101 -22.36 -26.77 -6.34
N TRP A 102 -23.49 -26.07 -6.51
CA TRP A 102 -23.54 -24.62 -6.37
C TRP A 102 -23.26 -24.17 -4.93
N LYS A 103 -23.79 -24.86 -3.92
CA LYS A 103 -23.47 -24.60 -2.51
C LYS A 103 -21.99 -24.76 -2.22
N LYS A 104 -21.35 -25.82 -2.71
CA LYS A 104 -19.88 -26.01 -2.58
C LYS A 104 -19.12 -24.89 -3.26
N THR A 105 -19.56 -24.47 -4.44
CA THR A 105 -18.96 -23.35 -5.18
C THR A 105 -19.10 -22.02 -4.43
N ALA A 106 -20.28 -21.73 -3.88
CA ALA A 106 -20.51 -20.54 -3.07
C ALA A 106 -19.66 -20.53 -1.79
N ALA A 107 -19.55 -21.68 -1.11
CA ALA A 107 -18.70 -21.83 0.07
C ALA A 107 -17.21 -21.55 -0.27
N ARG A 108 -16.73 -22.06 -1.41
CA ARG A 108 -15.37 -21.80 -1.89
C ARG A 108 -15.15 -20.31 -2.25
N TYR A 109 -16.11 -19.65 -2.88
CA TYR A 109 -16.02 -18.21 -3.12
C TYR A 109 -15.99 -17.39 -1.84
N ARG A 110 -16.63 -17.87 -0.77
CA ARG A 110 -16.57 -17.24 0.53
C ARG A 110 -15.22 -17.43 1.20
N SER A 111 -14.75 -18.67 1.28
CA SER A 111 -13.51 -19.00 1.97
C SER A 111 -12.73 -20.08 1.22
N GLU A 112 -11.51 -19.76 0.81
CA GLU A 112 -10.59 -20.64 0.09
C GLU A 112 -9.17 -20.44 0.64
N PRO A 113 -8.87 -20.98 1.84
CA PRO A 113 -7.58 -20.74 2.52
C PRO A 113 -6.37 -21.24 1.73
N GLU A 114 -6.52 -22.32 0.95
CA GLU A 114 -5.43 -22.93 0.18
C GLU A 114 -4.86 -21.98 -0.90
N THR A 115 -5.72 -21.25 -1.58
CA THR A 115 -5.32 -20.30 -2.63
C THR A 115 -5.23 -18.85 -2.11
N GLY A 116 -5.86 -18.55 -0.98
CA GLY A 116 -6.02 -17.22 -0.46
C GLY A 116 -6.95 -16.33 -1.30
N GLU A 117 -7.78 -16.94 -2.15
CA GLU A 117 -8.67 -16.23 -3.09
C GLU A 117 -10.14 -16.19 -2.67
N GLY A 118 -10.52 -16.74 -1.52
CA GLY A 118 -11.85 -16.54 -0.96
C GLY A 118 -12.10 -15.08 -0.56
N SER A 119 -13.36 -14.64 -0.58
CA SER A 119 -13.68 -13.25 -0.23
C SER A 119 -13.23 -12.87 1.18
N GLU A 120 -13.25 -13.81 2.15
CA GLU A 120 -12.74 -13.58 3.50
C GLU A 120 -11.23 -13.32 3.52
N GLN A 121 -10.45 -14.11 2.77
CA GLN A 121 -9.00 -13.96 2.65
C GLN A 121 -8.63 -12.68 1.90
N LEU A 122 -9.34 -12.36 0.82
CA LEU A 122 -9.13 -11.13 0.05
C LEU A 122 -9.38 -9.89 0.89
N ALA A 123 -10.46 -9.86 1.69
CA ALA A 123 -10.76 -8.75 2.59
C ALA A 123 -9.69 -8.58 3.67
N ALA A 124 -9.18 -9.69 4.24
CA ALA A 124 -8.11 -9.64 5.21
C ALA A 124 -6.81 -9.06 4.62
N ARG A 125 -6.43 -9.51 3.41
CA ARG A 125 -5.26 -9.00 2.68
C ARG A 125 -5.41 -7.53 2.29
N ALA A 126 -6.60 -7.12 1.85
CA ALA A 126 -6.88 -5.73 1.52
C ALA A 126 -6.67 -4.81 2.74
N LYS A 127 -7.21 -5.20 3.90
CA LYS A 127 -7.00 -4.46 5.15
C LYS A 127 -5.52 -4.39 5.57
N GLN A 128 -4.76 -5.46 5.38
CA GLN A 128 -3.32 -5.45 5.64
C GLN A 128 -2.57 -4.48 4.72
N ALA A 129 -2.94 -4.43 3.43
CA ALA A 129 -2.37 -3.48 2.48
C ALA A 129 -2.73 -2.02 2.84
N GLU A 130 -3.96 -1.75 3.32
CA GLU A 130 -4.36 -0.44 3.83
C GLU A 130 -3.53 -0.01 5.03
N ILE A 131 -3.32 -0.90 6.01
CA ILE A 131 -2.47 -0.63 7.17
C ILE A 131 -1.03 -0.33 6.74
N ALA A 132 -0.47 -1.11 5.81
CA ALA A 132 0.86 -0.88 5.29
C ALA A 132 0.98 0.46 4.54
N ARG A 133 -0.04 0.84 3.76
CA ARG A 133 -0.16 2.16 3.13
C ARG A 133 -0.11 3.28 4.17
N ASP A 134 -0.93 3.18 5.22
CA ASP A 134 -1.04 4.22 6.25
C ASP A 134 0.28 4.39 7.03
N LEU A 135 0.99 3.28 7.30
CA LEU A 135 2.33 3.32 7.89
C LEU A 135 3.35 4.01 6.97
N SER A 136 3.30 3.73 5.67
CA SER A 136 4.19 4.39 4.70
C SER A 136 3.86 5.87 4.55
N MET A 137 2.57 6.24 4.59
CA MET A 137 2.13 7.64 4.58
C MET A 137 2.59 8.39 5.84
N ALA A 138 2.51 7.77 7.01
CA ALA A 138 3.02 8.36 8.25
C ALA A 138 4.53 8.60 8.19
N ARG A 139 5.31 7.65 7.63
CA ARG A 139 6.75 7.82 7.40
C ARG A 139 7.03 8.97 6.43
N TYR A 140 6.30 9.04 5.33
CA TYR A 140 6.40 10.14 4.38
C TYR A 140 6.21 11.49 5.06
N HIS A 141 5.15 11.63 5.87
CA HIS A 141 4.89 12.87 6.60
C HIS A 141 6.03 13.26 7.56
N HIS A 142 6.62 12.30 8.26
CA HIS A 142 7.79 12.58 9.12
C HIS A 142 8.99 13.10 8.33
N TYR A 143 9.26 12.52 7.15
CA TYR A 143 10.36 12.99 6.30
C TYR A 143 10.07 14.35 5.67
N GLU A 144 8.81 14.64 5.33
CA GLU A 144 8.37 15.95 4.83
C GLU A 144 8.61 17.04 5.88
N VAL A 145 8.20 16.79 7.14
CA VAL A 145 8.45 17.72 8.25
C VAL A 145 9.94 17.90 8.50
N ALA A 146 10.73 16.83 8.47
CA ALA A 146 12.19 16.91 8.61
C ALA A 146 12.82 17.74 7.47
N SER A 147 12.40 17.51 6.23
CA SER A 147 12.88 18.29 5.07
C SER A 147 12.54 19.77 5.22
N ALA A 148 11.32 20.10 5.63
CA ALA A 148 10.91 21.49 5.86
C ALA A 148 11.71 22.18 6.98
N ALA A 149 12.17 21.42 7.98
CA ALA A 149 12.99 21.97 9.07
C ALA A 149 14.43 22.30 8.64
N PHE A 150 14.93 21.72 7.54
CA PHE A 150 16.26 21.98 6.98
C PHE A 150 16.27 23.02 5.84
N GLN A 151 15.11 23.48 5.38
CA GLN A 151 14.94 24.56 4.40
C GLN A 151 14.95 25.93 5.06
#